data_256ac553db9fd9d0c18f0680d758cd9e
#
_entry.id   256ac553db9fd9d0c18f0680d758cd9e
#
_cell.length_a   1.000
_cell.length_b   1.000
_cell.length_c   1.000
_cell.angle_alpha   90.00
_cell.angle_beta   90.00
_cell.angle_gamma   90.00
#
_symmetry.space_group_name_H-M   'P 1'
#
loop_
_entity.id
_entity.type
_entity.pdbx_description
1 polymer ?
#
loop_
_entity_poly.entity_id
_entity_poly.type
_entity_poly.pdbx_seq_one_letter_code
_entity_poly.pdbx_strand_id
1 'polypeptide(L)'
;VKKYLAVLCSVGILAAGCGTTGNNEASTSANGGVTLTNCGEEVTYSKTDSLFVNDGNIIATALSAGGKDKIKNVSSLQRDVDILKAKYGAETIDGLNAVSKEYPSLEEVVSKQPNVYVAGWGYGLSESKNMTPETLKEQGIGTYLITESCRQQGTDKRGTTDPWTAVSEDLKNIGTLVGNADTAREVVADQDARLKTLRSAEQPEKKPTAFVFDSASDTIFTSGKFGAPQAIIDAAGARNANEDVDDTWTQVGWEKISASAPDVFVFVDYPGQDFQQKVDILKSNPATKDLPAVQENRFINLPYAMWCSGPLNIDAAEHVRKGMEKFNLVPASDITPSLTLPDSVAGQEYFH
;
A
#
# COMPACT_ATOMS: atom_id res chain seq x y z
N VAL A 1 -43.76 76.47 -6.25
CA VAL A 1 -42.92 75.48 -7.01
C VAL A 1 -42.16 74.60 -5.98
N LYS A 2 -42.67 73.41 -5.73
CA LYS A 2 -41.98 72.41 -4.82
C LYS A 2 -41.47 71.31 -5.67
N LYS A 3 -40.13 71.05 -5.56
CA LYS A 3 -39.44 69.93 -6.16
C LYS A 3 -39.28 68.85 -5.07
N TYR A 4 -39.80 67.68 -5.35
CA TYR A 4 -39.54 66.46 -4.56
C TYR A 4 -38.26 65.75 -5.08
N LEU A 5 -37.37 65.48 -4.15
CA LEU A 5 -36.12 64.74 -4.40
C LEU A 5 -36.36 63.29 -4.01
N ALA A 6 -36.26 62.38 -4.95
CA ALA A 6 -36.30 60.93 -4.71
C ALA A 6 -34.90 60.39 -4.42
N VAL A 7 -34.70 59.77 -3.26
CA VAL A 7 -33.52 59.12 -2.86
C VAL A 7 -33.59 57.64 -3.31
N LEU A 8 -32.73 57.21 -4.23
CA LEU A 8 -32.49 55.79 -4.54
C LEU A 8 -31.48 55.20 -3.56
N CYS A 9 -31.90 54.25 -2.75
CA CYS A 9 -31.01 53.40 -1.99
C CYS A 9 -30.47 52.28 -2.87
N SER A 10 -29.18 52.32 -3.20
CA SER A 10 -28.46 51.23 -3.85
C SER A 10 -27.99 50.22 -2.76
N VAL A 11 -28.58 49.04 -2.80
CA VAL A 11 -28.11 47.92 -1.97
C VAL A 11 -26.90 47.28 -2.67
N GLY A 12 -25.70 47.47 -2.12
CA GLY A 12 -24.47 46.79 -2.54
C GLY A 12 -24.44 45.35 -2.00
N ILE A 13 -24.49 44.37 -2.87
CA ILE A 13 -24.26 42.98 -2.53
C ILE A 13 -22.76 42.79 -2.48
N LEU A 14 -22.19 42.61 -1.28
CA LEU A 14 -20.84 42.11 -1.05
C LEU A 14 -20.85 40.62 -1.27
N ALA A 15 -20.33 40.17 -2.41
CA ALA A 15 -19.98 38.77 -2.63
C ALA A 15 -18.73 38.45 -1.83
N ALA A 16 -18.90 37.80 -0.68
CA ALA A 16 -17.81 37.16 0.05
C ALA A 16 -17.40 35.91 -0.73
N GLY A 17 -16.27 35.98 -1.42
CA GLY A 17 -15.61 34.81 -2.02
C GLY A 17 -15.06 33.90 -0.92
N CYS A 18 -15.77 32.83 -0.62
CA CYS A 18 -15.19 31.70 0.12
C CYS A 18 -14.19 30.99 -0.81
N GLY A 19 -12.89 31.10 -0.47
CA GLY A 19 -11.88 30.23 -1.03
C GLY A 19 -12.15 28.80 -0.55
N THR A 20 -12.59 27.94 -1.44
CA THR A 20 -12.69 26.49 -1.21
C THR A 20 -11.28 25.91 -1.24
N THR A 21 -10.73 25.64 -0.07
CA THR A 21 -9.72 24.58 0.08
C THR A 21 -10.43 23.28 -0.31
N GLY A 22 -9.98 22.64 -1.37
CA GLY A 22 -10.58 21.42 -1.88
C GLY A 22 -10.44 20.27 -0.87
N ASN A 23 -11.47 20.06 -0.09
CA ASN A 23 -11.70 18.76 0.53
C ASN A 23 -12.30 17.87 -0.54
N ASN A 24 -11.58 16.83 -0.95
CA ASN A 24 -12.11 15.75 -1.78
C ASN A 24 -13.11 14.93 -0.94
N GLU A 25 -14.34 15.45 -0.78
CA GLU A 25 -15.41 14.69 -0.16
C GLU A 25 -16.11 13.84 -1.23
N ALA A 26 -16.14 12.53 -1.01
CA ALA A 26 -16.92 11.61 -1.82
C ALA A 26 -18.41 11.99 -1.74
N SER A 27 -19.10 12.08 -2.88
CA SER A 27 -20.54 12.38 -2.94
C SER A 27 -21.35 11.12 -3.28
N THR A 28 -22.39 10.83 -2.49
CA THR A 28 -23.40 9.85 -2.85
C THR A 28 -24.46 10.49 -3.73
N SER A 29 -24.65 9.94 -4.95
CA SER A 29 -25.71 10.43 -5.84
C SER A 29 -27.09 9.96 -5.39
N ALA A 30 -28.14 10.71 -5.74
CA ALA A 30 -29.54 10.39 -5.42
C ALA A 30 -30.00 9.00 -5.93
N ASN A 31 -29.24 8.35 -6.81
CA ASN A 31 -29.51 7.02 -7.37
C ASN A 31 -28.69 5.90 -6.71
N GLY A 32 -28.06 6.13 -5.54
CA GLY A 32 -27.31 5.10 -4.81
C GLY A 32 -25.92 4.80 -5.35
N GLY A 33 -25.41 5.55 -6.33
CA GLY A 33 -24.04 5.44 -6.82
C GLY A 33 -23.05 6.22 -5.95
N VAL A 34 -21.79 5.82 -5.97
CA VAL A 34 -20.67 6.46 -5.28
C VAL A 34 -19.73 7.08 -6.29
N THR A 35 -19.39 8.35 -6.13
CA THR A 35 -18.38 9.03 -6.94
C THR A 35 -17.16 9.32 -6.08
N LEU A 36 -15.98 8.93 -6.56
CA LEU A 36 -14.70 9.08 -5.90
C LEU A 36 -13.66 9.65 -6.86
N THR A 37 -12.66 10.31 -6.33
CA THR A 37 -11.41 10.56 -7.07
C THR A 37 -10.52 9.32 -6.96
N ASN A 38 -10.17 8.73 -8.10
CA ASN A 38 -9.25 7.59 -8.18
C ASN A 38 -8.19 7.86 -9.25
N CYS A 39 -6.93 7.79 -8.90
CA CYS A 39 -5.80 8.16 -9.77
C CYS A 39 -5.95 9.56 -10.42
N GLY A 40 -6.51 10.52 -9.69
CA GLY A 40 -6.71 11.90 -10.16
C GLY A 40 -7.93 12.12 -11.05
N GLU A 41 -8.75 11.10 -11.31
CA GLU A 41 -9.96 11.17 -12.09
C GLU A 41 -11.21 10.95 -11.23
N GLU A 42 -12.32 11.64 -11.54
CA GLU A 42 -13.62 11.33 -10.95
C GLU A 42 -14.19 10.05 -11.58
N VAL A 43 -14.41 9.04 -10.75
CA VAL A 43 -14.98 7.74 -11.15
C VAL A 43 -16.30 7.53 -10.40
N THR A 44 -17.38 7.25 -11.14
CA THR A 44 -18.68 6.93 -10.57
C THR A 44 -18.95 5.43 -10.64
N TYR A 45 -19.20 4.83 -9.49
CA TYR A 45 -19.59 3.44 -9.31
C TYR A 45 -21.09 3.39 -9.09
N SER A 46 -21.85 2.89 -10.07
CA SER A 46 -23.32 2.84 -10.01
C SER A 46 -23.84 1.83 -8.98
N LYS A 47 -23.05 0.79 -8.67
CA LYS A 47 -23.33 -0.24 -7.67
C LYS A 47 -22.03 -0.63 -6.98
N THR A 48 -22.13 -0.96 -5.68
CA THR A 48 -20.95 -1.32 -4.84
C THR A 48 -21.24 -2.49 -3.90
N ASP A 49 -22.25 -3.33 -4.21
CA ASP A 49 -22.68 -4.42 -3.34
C ASP A 49 -21.86 -5.71 -3.50
N SER A 50 -21.07 -5.80 -4.55
CA SER A 50 -20.26 -6.97 -4.87
C SER A 50 -18.86 -6.54 -5.31
N LEU A 51 -17.87 -6.75 -4.43
CA LEU A 51 -16.46 -6.53 -4.72
C LEU A 51 -15.78 -7.85 -5.08
N PHE A 52 -14.93 -7.79 -6.10
CA PHE A 52 -13.88 -8.76 -6.34
C PHE A 52 -12.55 -8.11 -5.99
N VAL A 53 -11.88 -8.59 -4.95
CA VAL A 53 -10.67 -7.96 -4.41
C VAL A 53 -9.47 -8.86 -4.70
N ASN A 54 -8.49 -8.30 -5.38
CA ASN A 54 -7.28 -9.03 -5.74
C ASN A 54 -6.14 -8.68 -4.80
N ASP A 55 -5.36 -9.72 -4.41
CA ASP A 55 -4.12 -9.58 -3.65
C ASP A 55 -4.25 -9.32 -2.15
N GLY A 56 -3.31 -9.88 -1.35
CA GLY A 56 -3.38 -9.90 0.11
C GLY A 56 -3.44 -8.52 0.76
N ASN A 57 -2.62 -7.57 0.30
CA ASN A 57 -2.61 -6.20 0.81
C ASN A 57 -3.90 -5.43 0.47
N ILE A 58 -4.50 -5.67 -0.71
CA ILE A 58 -5.74 -5.02 -1.13
C ILE A 58 -6.93 -5.65 -0.38
N ILE A 59 -6.89 -6.97 -0.17
CA ILE A 59 -7.87 -7.68 0.69
C ILE A 59 -7.81 -7.10 2.11
N ALA A 60 -6.60 -6.90 2.66
CA ALA A 60 -6.40 -6.25 3.96
C ALA A 60 -7.02 -4.85 4.00
N THR A 61 -6.84 -4.06 2.95
CA THR A 61 -7.41 -2.71 2.85
C THR A 61 -8.93 -2.75 2.85
N ALA A 62 -9.52 -3.63 2.06
CA ALA A 62 -10.99 -3.77 2.00
C ALA A 62 -11.58 -4.30 3.33
N LEU A 63 -10.91 -5.23 4.01
CA LEU A 63 -11.32 -5.71 5.34
C LEU A 63 -11.21 -4.62 6.40
N SER A 64 -10.09 -3.89 6.45
CA SER A 64 -9.89 -2.79 7.41
C SER A 64 -10.88 -1.66 7.20
N ALA A 65 -11.26 -1.38 5.96
CA ALA A 65 -12.29 -0.40 5.62
C ALA A 65 -13.73 -0.87 5.93
N GLY A 66 -13.91 -2.03 6.57
CA GLY A 66 -15.24 -2.58 6.95
C GLY A 66 -15.97 -3.26 5.79
N GLY A 67 -15.26 -3.67 4.74
CA GLY A 67 -15.84 -4.24 3.52
C GLY A 67 -16.18 -5.73 3.53
N LYS A 68 -16.01 -6.45 4.65
CA LYS A 68 -16.18 -7.90 4.73
C LYS A 68 -17.44 -8.40 4.01
N ASP A 69 -18.58 -7.79 4.26
CA ASP A 69 -19.88 -8.22 3.71
C ASP A 69 -20.04 -7.92 2.20
N LYS A 70 -19.23 -6.98 1.68
CA LYS A 70 -19.22 -6.60 0.25
C LYS A 70 -18.21 -7.41 -0.56
N ILE A 71 -17.19 -8.00 0.06
CA ILE A 71 -16.23 -8.88 -0.60
C ILE A 71 -16.93 -10.20 -0.95
N LYS A 72 -17.18 -10.42 -2.25
CA LYS A 72 -17.83 -11.66 -2.74
C LYS A 72 -16.82 -12.65 -3.32
N ASN A 73 -15.71 -12.14 -3.85
CA ASN A 73 -14.65 -12.96 -4.41
C ASN A 73 -13.29 -12.33 -4.11
N VAL A 74 -12.29 -13.18 -3.92
CA VAL A 74 -10.89 -12.76 -3.78
C VAL A 74 -9.99 -13.63 -4.66
N SER A 75 -8.81 -13.11 -4.99
CA SER A 75 -7.75 -13.86 -5.67
C SER A 75 -6.39 -13.55 -5.05
N SER A 76 -5.40 -14.41 -5.31
CA SER A 76 -4.03 -14.28 -4.81
C SER A 76 -3.92 -14.17 -3.28
N LEU A 77 -4.87 -14.79 -2.55
CA LEU A 77 -4.95 -14.76 -1.08
C LEU A 77 -3.91 -15.67 -0.42
N GLN A 78 -3.61 -16.83 -1.01
CA GLN A 78 -2.95 -17.96 -0.32
C GLN A 78 -1.55 -17.65 0.21
N ARG A 79 -0.81 -16.74 -0.42
CA ARG A 79 0.55 -16.37 0.05
C ARG A 79 0.56 -15.54 1.34
N ASP A 80 -0.58 -14.90 1.64
CA ASP A 80 -0.71 -14.00 2.78
C ASP A 80 -1.71 -14.51 3.84
N VAL A 81 -2.21 -15.74 3.70
CA VAL A 81 -3.24 -16.31 4.58
C VAL A 81 -2.85 -16.20 6.05
N ASP A 82 -1.62 -16.56 6.41
CA ASP A 82 -1.20 -16.63 7.80
C ASP A 82 -1.15 -15.24 8.44
N ILE A 83 -0.57 -14.26 7.77
CA ILE A 83 -0.49 -12.89 8.29
C ILE A 83 -1.87 -12.23 8.33
N LEU A 84 -2.72 -12.51 7.35
CA LEU A 84 -4.10 -12.00 7.34
C LEU A 84 -4.95 -12.66 8.44
N LYS A 85 -4.76 -13.96 8.72
CA LYS A 85 -5.39 -14.62 9.87
C LYS A 85 -4.93 -14.05 11.20
N ALA A 86 -3.64 -13.74 11.34
CA ALA A 86 -3.12 -13.08 12.54
C ALA A 86 -3.75 -11.70 12.75
N LYS A 87 -4.03 -10.94 11.68
CA LYS A 87 -4.62 -9.60 11.75
C LYS A 87 -6.14 -9.60 11.90
N TYR A 88 -6.86 -10.43 11.12
CA TYR A 88 -8.32 -10.36 10.97
C TYR A 88 -9.06 -11.57 11.55
N GLY A 89 -8.34 -12.57 12.07
CA GLY A 89 -8.88 -13.80 12.60
C GLY A 89 -9.14 -14.87 11.52
N ALA A 90 -8.97 -16.14 11.91
CA ALA A 90 -9.08 -17.28 11.01
C ALA A 90 -10.48 -17.38 10.37
N GLU A 91 -11.54 -17.17 11.16
CA GLU A 91 -12.94 -17.23 10.67
C GLU A 91 -13.19 -16.23 9.53
N THR A 92 -12.63 -15.01 9.63
CA THR A 92 -12.78 -14.00 8.58
C THR A 92 -12.09 -14.41 7.29
N ILE A 93 -10.86 -14.90 7.38
CA ILE A 93 -10.05 -15.24 6.19
C ILE A 93 -10.51 -16.55 5.55
N ASP A 94 -10.80 -17.57 6.34
CA ASP A 94 -11.31 -18.86 5.83
C ASP A 94 -12.72 -18.73 5.22
N GLY A 95 -13.48 -17.70 5.60
CA GLY A 95 -14.78 -17.37 5.03
C GLY A 95 -14.74 -16.65 3.68
N LEU A 96 -13.57 -16.21 3.20
CA LEU A 96 -13.43 -15.55 1.90
C LEU A 96 -13.50 -16.56 0.75
N ASN A 97 -14.23 -16.20 -0.31
CA ASN A 97 -14.34 -17.04 -1.51
C ASN A 97 -13.14 -16.80 -2.44
N ALA A 98 -12.06 -17.55 -2.24
CA ALA A 98 -10.87 -17.49 -3.09
C ALA A 98 -11.11 -18.23 -4.41
N VAL A 99 -11.15 -17.50 -5.52
CA VAL A 99 -11.48 -18.04 -6.86
C VAL A 99 -10.24 -18.36 -7.69
N SER A 100 -9.11 -17.72 -7.43
CA SER A 100 -7.84 -17.99 -8.11
C SER A 100 -6.69 -17.88 -7.12
N LYS A 101 -5.68 -18.75 -7.29
CA LYS A 101 -4.42 -18.70 -6.53
C LYS A 101 -3.49 -17.60 -7.01
N GLU A 102 -3.53 -17.33 -8.30
CA GLU A 102 -2.74 -16.30 -8.97
C GLU A 102 -3.63 -15.13 -9.36
N TYR A 103 -3.08 -14.17 -10.08
CA TYR A 103 -3.88 -13.09 -10.67
C TYR A 103 -4.88 -13.66 -11.66
N PRO A 104 -6.18 -13.30 -11.53
CA PRO A 104 -7.24 -13.89 -12.33
C PRO A 104 -7.15 -13.46 -13.78
N SER A 105 -7.67 -14.27 -14.69
CA SER A 105 -7.94 -13.88 -16.07
C SER A 105 -9.17 -12.98 -16.15
N LEU A 106 -9.33 -12.28 -17.29
CA LEU A 106 -10.53 -11.47 -17.54
C LEU A 106 -11.80 -12.32 -17.47
N GLU A 107 -11.78 -13.52 -18.05
CA GLU A 107 -12.91 -14.43 -18.05
C GLU A 107 -13.30 -14.87 -16.64
N GLU A 108 -12.33 -15.12 -15.76
CA GLU A 108 -12.58 -15.45 -14.37
C GLU A 108 -13.29 -14.31 -13.64
N VAL A 109 -12.82 -13.06 -13.80
CA VAL A 109 -13.46 -11.89 -13.18
C VAL A 109 -14.86 -11.67 -13.75
N VAL A 110 -15.01 -11.68 -15.08
CA VAL A 110 -16.30 -11.47 -15.76
C VAL A 110 -17.30 -12.55 -15.36
N SER A 111 -16.88 -13.82 -15.19
CA SER A 111 -17.77 -14.91 -14.76
C SER A 111 -18.41 -14.69 -13.39
N LYS A 112 -17.78 -13.87 -12.53
CA LYS A 112 -18.28 -13.55 -11.18
C LYS A 112 -19.17 -12.31 -11.16
N GLN A 113 -19.22 -11.54 -12.23
CA GLN A 113 -20.04 -10.33 -12.37
C GLN A 113 -19.97 -9.40 -11.15
N PRO A 114 -18.76 -9.01 -10.67
CA PRO A 114 -18.66 -8.08 -9.57
C PRO A 114 -19.15 -6.69 -10.01
N ASN A 115 -19.61 -5.88 -9.08
CA ASN A 115 -19.86 -4.47 -9.37
C ASN A 115 -18.54 -3.69 -9.51
N VAL A 116 -17.55 -4.03 -8.66
CA VAL A 116 -16.24 -3.38 -8.65
C VAL A 116 -15.14 -4.43 -8.52
N TYR A 117 -14.15 -4.35 -9.39
CA TYR A 117 -12.87 -5.04 -9.29
C TYR A 117 -11.87 -4.12 -8.62
N VAL A 118 -11.34 -4.53 -7.47
CA VAL A 118 -10.37 -3.76 -6.68
C VAL A 118 -8.99 -4.36 -6.89
N ALA A 119 -8.12 -3.64 -7.59
CA ALA A 119 -6.82 -4.13 -8.06
C ALA A 119 -5.85 -2.95 -8.29
N GLY A 120 -4.71 -3.22 -8.90
CA GLY A 120 -3.74 -2.19 -9.30
C GLY A 120 -2.89 -2.63 -10.48
N TRP A 121 -2.20 -1.70 -11.11
CA TRP A 121 -1.22 -2.02 -12.13
C TRP A 121 -0.07 -2.82 -11.52
N GLY A 122 0.14 -4.04 -12.03
CA GLY A 122 1.05 -5.02 -11.43
C GLY A 122 0.44 -5.80 -10.26
N TYR A 123 -0.79 -5.47 -9.86
CA TYR A 123 -1.57 -6.15 -8.81
C TYR A 123 -2.92 -6.62 -9.37
N GLY A 124 -2.88 -7.41 -10.44
CA GLY A 124 -4.06 -7.96 -11.11
C GLY A 124 -4.46 -7.23 -12.39
N LEU A 125 -4.10 -5.97 -12.59
CA LEU A 125 -4.24 -5.28 -13.88
C LEU A 125 -2.99 -5.45 -14.73
N SER A 126 -3.20 -5.71 -16.03
CA SER A 126 -2.12 -5.97 -17.00
C SER A 126 -2.63 -5.78 -18.43
N GLU A 127 -1.99 -4.90 -19.18
CA GLU A 127 -2.30 -4.69 -20.60
C GLU A 127 -2.01 -5.94 -21.44
N SER A 128 -0.89 -6.61 -21.15
CA SER A 128 -0.49 -7.83 -21.87
C SER A 128 -1.49 -8.99 -21.70
N LYS A 129 -2.31 -8.96 -20.64
CA LYS A 129 -3.38 -9.92 -20.37
C LYS A 129 -4.77 -9.36 -20.71
N ASN A 130 -4.85 -8.21 -21.33
CA ASN A 130 -6.10 -7.48 -21.61
C ASN A 130 -6.97 -7.25 -20.34
N MET A 131 -6.32 -7.12 -19.19
CA MET A 131 -6.95 -6.89 -17.89
C MET A 131 -6.77 -5.41 -17.52
N THR A 132 -7.61 -4.57 -18.12
CA THR A 132 -7.53 -3.11 -17.95
C THR A 132 -8.85 -2.53 -17.46
N PRO A 133 -8.86 -1.32 -16.88
CA PRO A 133 -10.09 -0.65 -16.47
C PRO A 133 -11.08 -0.47 -17.62
N GLU A 134 -10.60 -0.18 -18.83
CA GLU A 134 -11.42 -0.01 -20.03
C GLU A 134 -12.10 -1.33 -20.41
N THR A 135 -11.35 -2.42 -20.48
CA THR A 135 -11.89 -3.74 -20.82
C THR A 135 -12.92 -4.21 -19.77
N LEU A 136 -12.66 -3.97 -18.49
CA LEU A 136 -13.61 -4.30 -17.41
C LEU A 136 -14.88 -3.43 -17.50
N LYS A 137 -14.75 -2.14 -17.83
CA LYS A 137 -15.87 -1.23 -18.04
C LYS A 137 -16.77 -1.66 -19.20
N GLU A 138 -16.20 -2.16 -20.30
CA GLU A 138 -16.97 -2.75 -21.42
C GLU A 138 -17.81 -3.96 -20.98
N GLN A 139 -17.37 -4.67 -19.94
CA GLN A 139 -18.11 -5.76 -19.30
C GLN A 139 -19.07 -5.30 -18.20
N GLY A 140 -19.22 -4.00 -17.99
CA GLY A 140 -20.09 -3.42 -16.96
C GLY A 140 -19.49 -3.50 -15.54
N ILE A 141 -18.20 -3.72 -15.41
CA ILE A 141 -17.48 -3.84 -14.13
C ILE A 141 -16.70 -2.54 -13.87
N GLY A 142 -16.96 -1.88 -12.73
CA GLY A 142 -16.14 -0.76 -12.27
C GLY A 142 -14.79 -1.24 -11.80
N THR A 143 -13.75 -0.40 -11.93
CA THR A 143 -12.42 -0.73 -11.42
C THR A 143 -12.00 0.33 -10.40
N TYR A 144 -11.58 -0.09 -9.22
CA TYR A 144 -10.87 0.75 -8.28
C TYR A 144 -9.39 0.39 -8.30
N LEU A 145 -8.55 1.36 -8.66
CA LEU A 145 -7.09 1.20 -8.66
C LEU A 145 -6.54 1.63 -7.31
N ILE A 146 -5.72 0.77 -6.67
CA ILE A 146 -4.99 1.21 -5.48
C ILE A 146 -4.06 2.37 -5.85
N THR A 147 -4.04 3.38 -5.00
CA THR A 147 -3.39 4.67 -5.24
C THR A 147 -1.89 4.55 -5.50
N GLU A 148 -1.19 3.62 -4.81
CA GLU A 148 0.23 3.33 -5.09
C GLU A 148 0.48 2.96 -6.56
N SER A 149 -0.47 2.29 -7.20
CA SER A 149 -0.34 1.82 -8.58
C SER A 149 -0.73 2.85 -9.64
N CYS A 150 -1.20 4.04 -9.25
CA CYS A 150 -1.51 5.10 -10.20
C CYS A 150 -0.28 5.46 -11.03
N ARG A 151 -0.44 5.48 -12.35
CA ARG A 151 0.65 5.76 -13.28
C ARG A 151 0.98 7.24 -13.34
N GLN A 152 2.26 7.56 -13.45
CA GLN A 152 2.74 8.90 -13.73
C GLN A 152 2.39 9.26 -15.17
N GLN A 153 2.01 10.52 -15.39
CA GLN A 153 1.54 10.98 -16.69
C GLN A 153 2.52 10.67 -17.83
N GLY A 154 2.05 9.97 -18.85
CA GLY A 154 2.80 9.66 -20.05
C GLY A 154 3.86 8.56 -19.89
N THR A 155 3.84 7.81 -18.81
CA THR A 155 4.78 6.70 -18.54
C THR A 155 4.07 5.47 -17.96
N ASP A 156 4.78 4.33 -17.93
CA ASP A 156 4.34 3.13 -17.22
C ASP A 156 4.81 3.09 -15.75
N LYS A 157 5.60 4.08 -15.33
CA LYS A 157 6.04 4.21 -13.94
C LYS A 157 4.85 4.52 -13.04
N ARG A 158 4.87 3.94 -11.86
CA ARG A 158 3.80 4.05 -10.87
C ARG A 158 4.21 4.98 -9.72
N GLY A 159 3.19 5.43 -8.96
CA GLY A 159 3.37 6.28 -7.80
C GLY A 159 3.30 7.76 -8.15
N THR A 160 2.24 8.40 -7.70
CA THR A 160 1.95 9.82 -7.92
C THR A 160 1.84 10.60 -6.61
N THR A 161 1.88 9.91 -5.47
CA THR A 161 1.72 10.50 -4.15
C THR A 161 2.58 9.77 -3.10
N ASP A 162 2.73 10.38 -1.94
CA ASP A 162 3.41 9.79 -0.78
C ASP A 162 2.75 8.47 -0.37
N PRO A 163 3.53 7.40 -0.04
CA PRO A 163 2.94 6.09 0.24
C PRO A 163 2.00 6.04 1.45
N TRP A 164 2.25 6.81 2.54
CA TRP A 164 1.30 6.87 3.67
C TRP A 164 -0.01 7.55 3.27
N THR A 165 0.09 8.59 2.44
CA THR A 165 -1.08 9.25 1.85
C THR A 165 -1.85 8.28 0.97
N ALA A 166 -1.16 7.50 0.13
CA ALA A 166 -1.79 6.49 -0.74
C ALA A 166 -2.62 5.48 0.06
N VAL A 167 -2.06 4.91 1.13
CA VAL A 167 -2.80 3.97 2.01
C VAL A 167 -4.03 4.63 2.65
N SER A 168 -3.87 5.88 3.13
CA SER A 168 -4.97 6.62 3.76
C SER A 168 -6.09 6.96 2.77
N GLU A 169 -5.76 7.30 1.53
CA GLU A 169 -6.72 7.53 0.45
C GLU A 169 -7.47 6.25 0.08
N ASP A 170 -6.75 5.13 -0.09
CA ASP A 170 -7.36 3.84 -0.40
C ASP A 170 -8.31 3.37 0.70
N LEU A 171 -7.93 3.48 1.98
CA LEU A 171 -8.80 3.16 3.11
C LEU A 171 -10.08 4.00 3.08
N LYS A 172 -9.98 5.33 2.92
CA LYS A 172 -11.13 6.25 2.89
C LYS A 172 -12.04 5.98 1.69
N ASN A 173 -11.44 5.80 0.51
CA ASN A 173 -12.17 5.56 -0.72
C ASN A 173 -12.90 4.21 -0.69
N ILE A 174 -12.21 3.14 -0.30
CA ILE A 174 -12.82 1.82 -0.17
C ILE A 174 -13.87 1.82 0.96
N GLY A 175 -13.60 2.49 2.09
CA GLY A 175 -14.59 2.69 3.14
C GLY A 175 -15.87 3.35 2.65
N THR A 176 -15.74 4.36 1.77
CA THR A 176 -16.89 5.00 1.12
C THR A 176 -17.59 4.06 0.14
N LEU A 177 -16.83 3.33 -0.69
CA LEU A 177 -17.38 2.32 -1.62
C LEU A 177 -18.22 1.26 -0.89
N VAL A 178 -17.76 0.79 0.27
CA VAL A 178 -18.48 -0.26 1.03
C VAL A 178 -19.53 0.29 1.98
N GLY A 179 -19.66 1.62 2.11
CA GLY A 179 -20.61 2.29 3.00
C GLY A 179 -20.17 2.34 4.47
N ASN A 180 -18.88 2.20 4.76
CA ASN A 180 -18.29 2.18 6.11
C ASN A 180 -17.20 3.25 6.28
N ALA A 181 -17.46 4.47 5.82
CA ALA A 181 -16.49 5.56 5.85
C ALA A 181 -15.98 5.91 7.26
N ASP A 182 -16.82 5.72 8.31
CA ASP A 182 -16.42 5.97 9.70
C ASP A 182 -15.36 4.96 10.16
N THR A 183 -15.57 3.66 9.91
CA THR A 183 -14.58 2.61 10.20
C THR A 183 -13.24 2.89 9.52
N ALA A 184 -13.28 3.28 8.24
CA ALA A 184 -12.06 3.62 7.51
C ALA A 184 -11.32 4.82 8.13
N ARG A 185 -12.05 5.85 8.59
CA ARG A 185 -11.44 7.00 9.28
C ARG A 185 -10.79 6.61 10.61
N GLU A 186 -11.39 5.70 11.37
CA GLU A 186 -10.82 5.19 12.61
C GLU A 186 -9.50 4.43 12.36
N VAL A 187 -9.44 3.59 11.30
CA VAL A 187 -8.21 2.88 10.91
C VAL A 187 -7.12 3.86 10.49
N VAL A 188 -7.45 4.89 9.71
CA VAL A 188 -6.49 5.94 9.32
C VAL A 188 -5.99 6.69 10.56
N ALA A 189 -6.86 7.03 11.51
CA ALA A 189 -6.47 7.72 12.74
C ALA A 189 -5.54 6.87 13.62
N ASP A 190 -5.78 5.55 13.73
CA ASP A 190 -4.86 4.62 14.42
C ASP A 190 -3.50 4.57 13.72
N GLN A 191 -3.48 4.41 12.38
CA GLN A 191 -2.24 4.43 11.58
C GLN A 191 -1.45 5.72 11.82
N ASP A 192 -2.10 6.88 11.79
CA ASP A 192 -1.45 8.18 11.98
C ASP A 192 -0.87 8.31 13.40
N ALA A 193 -1.59 7.82 14.43
CA ALA A 193 -1.12 7.83 15.81
C ALA A 193 0.13 6.95 15.98
N ARG A 194 0.14 5.74 15.42
CA ARG A 194 1.27 4.81 15.46
C ARG A 194 2.46 5.35 14.68
N LEU A 195 2.21 5.92 13.49
CA LEU A 195 3.24 6.58 12.68
C LEU A 195 3.88 7.76 13.43
N LYS A 196 3.08 8.55 14.13
CA LYS A 196 3.58 9.62 14.99
C LYS A 196 4.48 9.07 16.12
N THR A 197 4.11 7.95 16.73
CA THR A 197 4.92 7.28 17.76
C THR A 197 6.26 6.83 17.19
N LEU A 198 6.28 6.17 16.03
CA LEU A 198 7.51 5.77 15.34
C LEU A 198 8.43 6.97 15.04
N ARG A 199 7.88 8.04 14.49
CA ARG A 199 8.62 9.26 14.13
C ARG A 199 9.10 10.05 15.34
N SER A 200 8.46 9.90 16.50
CA SER A 200 8.84 10.56 17.75
C SER A 200 9.90 9.79 18.54
N ALA A 201 10.16 8.53 18.21
CA ALA A 201 11.24 7.78 18.82
C ALA A 201 12.59 8.40 18.49
N GLU A 202 13.57 8.22 19.37
CA GLU A 202 14.93 8.72 19.14
C GLU A 202 15.48 8.22 17.81
N GLN A 203 16.00 9.14 17.02
CA GLN A 203 16.53 8.86 15.68
C GLN A 203 18.06 8.76 15.73
N PRO A 204 18.69 7.94 14.87
CA PRO A 204 20.14 7.89 14.78
C PRO A 204 20.70 9.20 14.18
N GLU A 205 21.90 9.59 14.56
CA GLU A 205 22.57 10.77 13.97
C GLU A 205 22.75 10.63 12.45
N LYS A 206 23.02 9.40 11.99
CA LYS A 206 23.08 9.03 10.58
C LYS A 206 22.12 7.87 10.34
N LYS A 207 21.13 8.10 9.49
CA LYS A 207 20.18 7.04 9.10
C LYS A 207 20.90 5.86 8.46
N PRO A 208 20.71 4.63 8.95
CA PRO A 208 21.21 3.43 8.28
C PRO A 208 20.53 3.25 6.92
N THR A 209 21.21 2.62 5.98
CA THR A 209 20.67 2.32 4.66
C THR A 209 20.07 0.92 4.65
N ALA A 210 18.79 0.81 4.32
CA ALA A 210 18.09 -0.45 4.12
C ALA A 210 17.92 -0.74 2.63
N PHE A 211 18.21 -1.96 2.19
CA PHE A 211 17.96 -2.42 0.84
C PHE A 211 16.78 -3.38 0.79
N VAL A 212 15.74 -3.02 0.02
CA VAL A 212 14.57 -3.88 -0.22
C VAL A 212 14.95 -4.95 -1.22
N PHE A 213 14.86 -6.21 -0.83
CA PHE A 213 15.19 -7.36 -1.67
C PHE A 213 13.96 -8.27 -1.78
N ASP A 214 13.21 -8.12 -2.88
CA ASP A 214 12.06 -8.98 -3.17
C ASP A 214 12.54 -10.30 -3.77
N SER A 215 13.18 -10.22 -4.94
CA SER A 215 13.70 -11.38 -5.65
C SER A 215 14.90 -10.97 -6.51
N ALA A 216 15.71 -11.92 -6.91
CA ALA A 216 16.85 -11.67 -7.75
C ALA A 216 17.12 -12.79 -8.75
N SER A 217 17.60 -12.35 -9.92
CA SER A 217 18.18 -13.17 -10.98
C SER A 217 19.37 -12.38 -11.58
N ASP A 218 19.33 -12.05 -12.86
CA ASP A 218 20.30 -11.12 -13.47
C ASP A 218 20.18 -9.69 -12.92
N THR A 219 18.97 -9.33 -12.49
CA THR A 219 18.64 -8.09 -11.80
C THR A 219 17.94 -8.38 -10.47
N ILE A 220 17.77 -7.33 -9.66
CA ILE A 220 17.09 -7.41 -8.37
C ILE A 220 15.76 -6.68 -8.48
N PHE A 221 14.67 -7.35 -8.10
CA PHE A 221 13.38 -6.69 -7.94
C PHE A 221 13.33 -6.02 -6.55
N THR A 222 13.02 -4.75 -6.53
CA THR A 222 13.13 -3.87 -5.36
C THR A 222 12.09 -2.76 -5.42
N SER A 223 12.12 -1.83 -4.46
CA SER A 223 11.18 -0.71 -4.38
C SER A 223 11.87 0.65 -4.38
N GLY A 224 11.36 1.56 -5.20
CA GLY A 224 11.75 2.97 -5.26
C GLY A 224 10.99 3.83 -4.25
N LYS A 225 11.04 5.16 -4.46
CA LYS A 225 10.55 6.16 -3.50
C LYS A 225 9.04 6.23 -3.34
N PHE A 226 8.27 5.72 -4.30
CA PHE A 226 6.80 5.74 -4.26
C PHE A 226 6.18 4.42 -3.78
N GLY A 227 6.98 3.38 -3.55
CA GLY A 227 6.50 2.14 -2.98
C GLY A 227 6.34 2.21 -1.46
N ALA A 228 5.44 1.42 -0.92
CA ALA A 228 5.22 1.34 0.52
C ALA A 228 6.50 1.04 1.34
N PRO A 229 7.48 0.24 0.84
CA PRO A 229 8.75 0.04 1.56
C PRO A 229 9.52 1.32 1.86
N GLN A 230 9.46 2.35 1.00
CA GLN A 230 10.04 3.66 1.27
C GLN A 230 9.49 4.26 2.57
N ALA A 231 8.17 4.27 2.71
CA ALA A 231 7.48 4.83 3.86
C ALA A 231 7.73 4.03 5.15
N ILE A 232 7.75 2.70 5.04
CA ILE A 232 8.03 1.77 6.14
C ILE A 232 9.46 1.99 6.69
N ILE A 233 10.44 2.02 5.80
CA ILE A 233 11.86 2.19 6.13
C ILE A 233 12.11 3.57 6.76
N ASP A 234 11.53 4.63 6.18
CA ASP A 234 11.67 5.99 6.71
C ASP A 234 11.05 6.12 8.11
N ALA A 235 9.85 5.57 8.31
CA ALA A 235 9.18 5.57 9.62
C ALA A 235 9.97 4.79 10.68
N ALA A 236 10.66 3.73 10.29
CA ALA A 236 11.53 2.95 11.17
C ALA A 236 12.86 3.65 11.51
N GLY A 237 13.18 4.78 10.90
CA GLY A 237 14.39 5.58 11.16
C GLY A 237 15.57 5.28 10.25
N ALA A 238 15.32 4.66 9.09
CA ALA A 238 16.34 4.34 8.10
C ALA A 238 16.11 5.09 6.77
N ARG A 239 16.96 4.81 5.80
CA ARG A 239 16.90 5.35 4.44
C ARG A 239 16.82 4.18 3.44
N ASN A 240 15.88 4.25 2.50
CA ASN A 240 15.82 3.26 1.42
C ASN A 240 16.99 3.48 0.45
N ALA A 241 17.72 2.41 0.13
CA ALA A 241 18.82 2.43 -0.84
C ALA A 241 18.42 2.92 -2.25
N ASN A 242 17.14 2.82 -2.57
CA ASN A 242 16.58 3.18 -3.88
C ASN A 242 15.61 4.40 -3.80
N GLU A 243 15.77 5.28 -2.80
CA GLU A 243 14.93 6.49 -2.65
C GLU A 243 15.07 7.51 -3.80
N ASP A 244 16.09 7.35 -4.65
CA ASP A 244 16.33 8.14 -5.85
C ASP A 244 15.61 7.61 -7.09
N VAL A 245 14.95 6.44 -7.00
CA VAL A 245 14.21 5.82 -8.11
C VAL A 245 12.76 6.27 -8.10
N ASP A 246 12.35 6.98 -9.16
CA ASP A 246 11.00 7.53 -9.33
C ASP A 246 10.01 6.46 -9.82
N ASP A 247 9.79 5.43 -9.01
CA ASP A 247 8.82 4.35 -9.26
C ASP A 247 8.38 3.74 -7.93
N THR A 248 7.42 2.80 -7.97
CA THR A 248 7.05 1.95 -6.85
C THR A 248 7.95 0.71 -6.83
N TRP A 249 7.52 -0.39 -7.45
CA TRP A 249 8.29 -1.62 -7.59
C TRP A 249 9.00 -1.66 -8.94
N THR A 250 10.30 -1.94 -8.94
CA THR A 250 11.15 -1.83 -10.11
C THR A 250 12.34 -2.79 -10.05
N GLN A 251 13.11 -2.85 -11.12
CA GLN A 251 14.35 -3.63 -11.18
C GLN A 251 15.58 -2.72 -11.17
N VAL A 252 16.61 -3.16 -10.47
CA VAL A 252 17.94 -2.53 -10.46
C VAL A 252 19.04 -3.57 -10.69
N GLY A 253 20.20 -3.12 -11.13
CA GLY A 253 21.37 -3.98 -11.24
C GLY A 253 22.05 -4.25 -9.89
N TRP A 254 22.90 -5.28 -9.86
CA TRP A 254 23.67 -5.66 -8.66
C TRP A 254 24.64 -4.57 -8.19
N GLU A 255 25.11 -3.72 -9.11
CA GLU A 255 25.95 -2.55 -8.79
C GLU A 255 25.28 -1.56 -7.84
N LYS A 256 23.93 -1.49 -7.86
CA LYS A 256 23.17 -0.62 -6.94
C LYS A 256 23.36 -1.02 -5.49
N ILE A 257 23.40 -2.32 -5.18
CA ILE A 257 23.71 -2.82 -3.82
C ILE A 257 25.11 -2.38 -3.42
N SER A 258 26.13 -2.67 -4.26
CA SER A 258 27.52 -2.32 -3.97
C SER A 258 27.70 -0.82 -3.76
N ALA A 259 27.04 0.01 -4.57
CA ALA A 259 27.11 1.47 -4.46
C ALA A 259 26.41 2.01 -3.21
N SER A 260 25.28 1.41 -2.80
CA SER A 260 24.53 1.85 -1.62
C SER A 260 25.14 1.34 -0.31
N ALA A 261 25.94 0.27 -0.34
CA ALA A 261 26.54 -0.39 0.83
C ALA A 261 25.54 -0.50 2.01
N PRO A 262 24.44 -1.25 1.87
CA PRO A 262 23.37 -1.25 2.85
C PRO A 262 23.83 -1.78 4.21
N ASP A 263 23.27 -1.19 5.26
CA ASP A 263 23.49 -1.60 6.66
C ASP A 263 22.59 -2.77 7.07
N VAL A 264 21.47 -2.94 6.34
CA VAL A 264 20.48 -4.01 6.56
C VAL A 264 19.77 -4.38 5.25
N PHE A 265 19.44 -5.65 5.09
CA PHE A 265 18.55 -6.14 4.03
C PHE A 265 17.16 -6.40 4.60
N VAL A 266 16.13 -5.90 3.91
CA VAL A 266 14.73 -6.20 4.22
C VAL A 266 14.16 -7.04 3.08
N PHE A 267 13.66 -8.22 3.41
CA PHE A 267 13.15 -9.19 2.45
C PHE A 267 11.63 -9.17 2.38
N VAL A 268 11.12 -9.26 1.17
CA VAL A 268 9.70 -9.53 0.90
C VAL A 268 9.54 -11.05 0.86
N ASP A 269 8.79 -11.63 1.80
CA ASP A 269 8.52 -13.06 1.78
C ASP A 269 7.51 -13.38 0.68
N TYR A 270 8.04 -14.00 -0.38
CA TYR A 270 7.30 -14.25 -1.61
C TYR A 270 7.58 -15.66 -2.15
N PRO A 271 6.56 -16.47 -2.52
CA PRO A 271 6.73 -17.88 -2.86
C PRO A 271 7.66 -18.21 -4.01
N GLY A 272 7.95 -17.24 -4.90
CA GLY A 272 8.85 -17.46 -6.05
C GLY A 272 10.32 -17.64 -5.67
N GLN A 273 10.73 -17.11 -4.51
CA GLN A 273 12.09 -17.20 -3.98
C GLN A 273 12.01 -17.07 -2.45
N ASP A 274 12.21 -18.15 -1.73
CA ASP A 274 12.07 -18.18 -0.28
C ASP A 274 13.19 -17.42 0.45
N PHE A 275 13.01 -17.19 1.75
CA PHE A 275 13.96 -16.47 2.59
C PHE A 275 15.38 -17.06 2.52
N GLN A 276 15.53 -18.41 2.66
CA GLN A 276 16.84 -19.05 2.65
C GLN A 276 17.53 -18.90 1.30
N GLN A 277 16.79 -19.03 0.20
CA GLN A 277 17.32 -18.81 -1.15
C GLN A 277 17.86 -17.40 -1.31
N LYS A 278 17.14 -16.38 -0.80
CA LYS A 278 17.60 -14.98 -0.83
C LYS A 278 18.87 -14.76 -0.02
N VAL A 279 18.95 -15.36 1.17
CA VAL A 279 20.15 -15.33 2.01
C VAL A 279 21.33 -15.99 1.30
N ASP A 280 21.13 -17.17 0.69
CA ASP A 280 22.17 -17.89 -0.03
C ASP A 280 22.67 -17.11 -1.25
N ILE A 281 21.78 -16.45 -1.97
CA ILE A 281 22.14 -15.55 -3.07
C ILE A 281 23.04 -14.44 -2.57
N LEU A 282 22.67 -13.72 -1.51
CA LEU A 282 23.48 -12.63 -0.97
C LEU A 282 24.84 -13.11 -0.46
N LYS A 283 24.91 -14.29 0.18
CA LYS A 283 26.15 -14.87 0.71
C LYS A 283 27.08 -15.43 -0.37
N SER A 284 26.55 -15.80 -1.54
CA SER A 284 27.35 -16.34 -2.65
C SER A 284 27.73 -15.31 -3.71
N ASN A 285 26.96 -14.21 -3.85
CA ASN A 285 27.19 -13.22 -4.89
C ASN A 285 28.46 -12.38 -4.59
N PRO A 286 29.42 -12.25 -5.52
CA PRO A 286 30.64 -11.46 -5.33
C PRO A 286 30.39 -10.00 -4.96
N ALA A 287 29.25 -9.41 -5.39
CA ALA A 287 28.92 -8.03 -5.10
C ALA A 287 28.40 -7.78 -3.67
N THR A 288 27.99 -8.85 -2.97
CA THR A 288 27.29 -8.72 -1.68
C THR A 288 27.91 -9.50 -0.54
N LYS A 289 28.57 -10.63 -0.82
CA LYS A 289 29.06 -11.58 0.19
C LYS A 289 29.97 -10.95 1.26
N ASP A 290 30.72 -9.91 0.91
CA ASP A 290 31.67 -9.24 1.80
C ASP A 290 31.06 -7.99 2.49
N LEU A 291 29.79 -7.67 2.24
CA LEU A 291 29.11 -6.57 2.92
C LEU A 291 28.89 -6.91 4.41
N PRO A 292 29.13 -5.95 5.33
CA PRO A 292 28.92 -6.18 6.77
C PRO A 292 27.49 -6.68 7.10
N ALA A 293 26.47 -6.14 6.43
CA ALA A 293 25.09 -6.57 6.61
C ALA A 293 24.87 -8.07 6.29
N VAL A 294 25.59 -8.60 5.30
CA VAL A 294 25.51 -10.01 4.91
C VAL A 294 26.32 -10.89 5.86
N GLN A 295 27.54 -10.46 6.22
CA GLN A 295 28.40 -11.20 7.14
C GLN A 295 27.80 -11.32 8.56
N GLU A 296 27.11 -10.26 9.01
CA GLU A 296 26.49 -10.20 10.33
C GLU A 296 25.01 -10.66 10.31
N ASN A 297 24.50 -11.14 9.17
CA ASN A 297 23.12 -11.58 8.99
C ASN A 297 22.09 -10.54 9.43
N ARG A 298 22.29 -9.28 9.07
CA ARG A 298 21.33 -8.22 9.35
C ARG A 298 20.18 -8.29 8.35
N PHE A 299 19.28 -9.22 8.58
CA PHE A 299 18.16 -9.57 7.71
C PHE A 299 16.83 -9.40 8.45
N ILE A 300 15.87 -8.75 7.82
CA ILE A 300 14.50 -8.61 8.28
C ILE A 300 13.59 -9.16 7.20
N ASN A 301 12.88 -10.25 7.49
CA ASN A 301 11.94 -10.87 6.54
C ASN A 301 10.51 -10.66 7.00
N LEU A 302 9.66 -10.09 6.14
CA LEU A 302 8.25 -9.89 6.45
C LEU A 302 7.37 -10.35 5.27
N PRO A 303 6.13 -10.82 5.54
CA PRO A 303 5.18 -11.24 4.53
C PRO A 303 4.92 -10.18 3.46
N TYR A 304 4.64 -10.64 2.25
CA TYR A 304 4.37 -9.79 1.09
C TYR A 304 3.32 -8.70 1.36
N ALA A 305 2.17 -9.04 1.95
CA ALA A 305 1.11 -8.08 2.25
C ALA A 305 1.53 -6.97 3.24
N MET A 306 2.61 -7.16 3.99
CA MET A 306 3.15 -6.13 4.87
C MET A 306 4.02 -5.10 4.14
N TRP A 307 4.58 -5.46 2.96
CA TRP A 307 5.42 -4.60 2.15
C TRP A 307 4.67 -3.86 1.05
N CYS A 308 3.57 -4.43 0.53
CA CYS A 308 2.74 -3.78 -0.47
C CYS A 308 1.78 -2.77 0.17
N SER A 309 1.39 -1.73 -0.58
CA SER A 309 0.53 -0.65 -0.08
C SER A 309 -0.73 -1.19 0.58
N GLY A 310 -0.91 -0.87 1.86
CA GLY A 310 -2.04 -1.33 2.65
C GLY A 310 -1.90 -1.07 4.15
N PRO A 311 -2.92 -1.41 4.94
CA PRO A 311 -2.96 -1.12 6.38
C PRO A 311 -1.93 -1.88 7.21
N LEU A 312 -1.32 -2.96 6.67
CA LEU A 312 -0.25 -3.70 7.34
C LEU A 312 1.11 -2.99 7.27
N ASN A 313 1.24 -1.89 6.52
CA ASN A 313 2.49 -1.15 6.40
C ASN A 313 2.94 -0.54 7.74
N ILE A 314 1.99 -0.13 8.60
CA ILE A 314 2.34 0.39 9.92
C ILE A 314 2.84 -0.73 10.85
N ASP A 315 2.24 -1.92 10.76
CA ASP A 315 2.72 -3.11 11.48
C ASP A 315 4.13 -3.49 11.00
N ALA A 316 4.39 -3.42 9.69
CA ALA A 316 5.72 -3.64 9.12
C ALA A 316 6.75 -2.64 9.64
N ALA A 317 6.40 -1.35 9.70
CA ALA A 317 7.31 -0.30 10.19
C ALA A 317 7.72 -0.52 11.66
N GLU A 318 6.81 -0.99 12.50
CA GLU A 318 7.12 -1.35 13.90
C GLU A 318 8.09 -2.54 13.97
N HIS A 319 7.90 -3.60 13.17
CA HIS A 319 8.81 -4.74 13.12
C HIS A 319 10.19 -4.36 12.56
N VAL A 320 10.24 -3.57 11.50
CA VAL A 320 11.49 -3.08 10.91
C VAL A 320 12.25 -2.23 11.93
N ARG A 321 11.55 -1.35 12.67
CA ARG A 321 12.16 -0.56 13.76
C ARG A 321 12.80 -1.47 14.81
N LYS A 322 12.09 -2.47 15.30
CA LYS A 322 12.62 -3.40 16.32
C LYS A 322 13.79 -4.24 15.82
N GLY A 323 13.72 -4.73 14.57
CA GLY A 323 14.84 -5.43 13.93
C GLY A 323 16.09 -4.55 13.83
N MET A 324 15.95 -3.28 13.46
CA MET A 324 17.08 -2.35 13.43
C MET A 324 17.63 -2.02 14.82
N GLU A 325 16.78 -1.95 15.86
CA GLU A 325 17.21 -1.81 17.24
C GLU A 325 18.04 -3.01 17.69
N LYS A 326 17.61 -4.24 17.37
CA LYS A 326 18.37 -5.47 17.66
C LYS A 326 19.74 -5.47 16.99
N PHE A 327 19.86 -4.93 15.79
CA PHE A 327 21.12 -4.77 15.08
C PHE A 327 21.96 -3.57 15.55
N ASN A 328 21.49 -2.80 16.53
CA ASN A 328 22.10 -1.54 16.99
C ASN A 328 22.29 -0.51 15.87
N LEU A 329 21.41 -0.50 14.89
CA LEU A 329 21.41 0.46 13.77
C LEU A 329 20.63 1.74 14.10
N VAL A 330 19.68 1.66 15.02
CA VAL A 330 18.91 2.79 15.54
C VAL A 330 18.84 2.72 17.06
N PRO A 331 18.63 3.85 17.79
CA PRO A 331 18.46 3.85 19.24
C PRO A 331 17.28 2.97 19.68
N ALA A 332 17.40 2.35 20.86
CA ALA A 332 16.32 1.58 21.45
C ALA A 332 15.10 2.47 21.76
N SER A 333 13.91 1.90 21.66
CA SER A 333 12.65 2.59 21.94
C SER A 333 11.66 1.69 22.69
N ASP A 334 10.61 2.30 23.24
CA ASP A 334 9.48 1.59 23.88
C ASP A 334 8.42 1.09 22.88
N ILE A 335 8.71 1.20 21.56
CA ILE A 335 7.81 0.71 20.52
C ILE A 335 7.69 -0.81 20.64
N THR A 336 6.45 -1.26 20.65
CA THR A 336 6.12 -2.70 20.63
C THR A 336 5.24 -2.95 19.40
N PRO A 337 5.64 -3.89 18.50
CA PRO A 337 4.80 -4.24 17.36
C PRO A 337 3.40 -4.67 17.79
N SER A 338 2.40 -4.05 17.17
CA SER A 338 0.98 -4.31 17.51
C SER A 338 0.48 -5.64 16.94
N LEU A 339 1.10 -6.11 15.86
CA LEU A 339 0.79 -7.39 15.22
C LEU A 339 1.90 -8.39 15.52
N THR A 340 1.55 -9.55 16.05
CA THR A 340 2.48 -10.69 16.20
C THR A 340 2.64 -11.39 14.86
N LEU A 341 3.88 -11.61 14.43
CA LEU A 341 4.15 -12.38 13.22
C LEU A 341 3.80 -13.86 13.43
N PRO A 342 3.21 -14.52 12.43
CA PRO A 342 3.00 -15.97 12.46
C PRO A 342 4.33 -16.73 12.54
N ASP A 343 4.34 -17.89 13.19
CA ASP A 343 5.52 -18.78 13.28
C ASP A 343 6.00 -19.26 11.89
N SER A 344 5.14 -19.20 10.89
CA SER A 344 5.47 -19.55 9.49
C SER A 344 6.40 -18.55 8.79
N VAL A 345 6.55 -17.33 9.34
CA VAL A 345 7.47 -16.32 8.79
C VAL A 345 8.90 -16.74 9.09
N ALA A 346 9.66 -17.05 8.05
CA ALA A 346 11.04 -17.49 8.18
C ALA A 346 11.98 -16.35 8.63
N GLY A 347 13.08 -16.70 9.32
CA GLY A 347 14.15 -15.78 9.66
C GLY A 347 13.84 -14.84 10.83
N GLN A 348 12.77 -15.09 11.60
CA GLN A 348 12.43 -14.25 12.77
C GLN A 348 13.57 -14.23 13.80
N GLU A 349 14.32 -15.32 13.95
CA GLU A 349 15.47 -15.41 14.85
C GLU A 349 16.57 -14.39 14.58
N TYR A 350 16.62 -13.82 13.38
CA TYR A 350 17.60 -12.77 13.03
C TYR A 350 17.22 -11.40 13.59
N PHE A 351 15.94 -11.08 13.65
CA PHE A 351 15.47 -9.71 13.95
C PHE A 351 14.46 -9.61 15.12
N HIS A 352 14.14 -10.72 15.79
CA HIS A 352 13.29 -10.79 17.00
C HIS A 352 14.04 -11.29 18.22
#